data_352dc5b1a87f4ecf7782bda206ba7933
#
_entry.id   352dc5b1a87f4ecf7782bda206ba7933
#
_cell.length_a   1.000
_cell.length_b   1.000
_cell.length_c   1.000
_cell.angle_alpha   90.00
_cell.angle_beta   90.00
_cell.angle_gamma   90.00
#
_symmetry.space_group_name_H-M   'P 1'
#
loop_
_entity.id
_entity.type
_entity.pdbx_description
1 polymer ?
#
loop_
_entity_poly.entity_id
_entity_poly.type
_entity_poly.pdbx_seq_one_letter_code
_entity_poly.pdbx_strand_id
1 'polypeptide(L)'
;MELNSGIKSSRNVLSHDQYFILGLMELLGTDFLEAFYQVVDLDFNDINECRDLPASRKKTVAFASSDLAYYNSELYEEVAVLDKTSSLKEIISFFAREDTPGNYHIKFNLTHREKQMLNLLRKGESNKDIALKLGITLKTIYSHRRNLMMKLGCENRIMFHKLFLKNRLITSA
;
A
#
# COMPACT_ATOMS: atom_id res chain seq x y z
N MET A 1 -3.03 -39.04 14.26
CA MET A 1 -3.05 -37.72 14.92
C MET A 1 -2.81 -36.67 13.85
N GLU A 2 -3.88 -36.17 13.27
CA GLU A 2 -3.83 -35.12 12.25
C GLU A 2 -3.72 -33.77 12.97
N LEU A 3 -2.55 -33.15 12.84
CA LEU A 3 -2.34 -31.75 13.21
C LEU A 3 -2.99 -30.87 12.13
N ASN A 4 -4.31 -30.77 12.19
CA ASN A 4 -5.05 -29.82 11.38
C ASN A 4 -4.98 -28.46 12.10
N SER A 5 -3.81 -27.79 12.03
CA SER A 5 -3.66 -26.40 12.41
C SER A 5 -4.30 -25.54 11.32
N GLY A 6 -5.61 -25.42 11.38
CA GLY A 6 -6.34 -24.43 10.61
C GLY A 6 -5.81 -23.05 10.96
N ILE A 7 -4.92 -22.52 10.14
CA ILE A 7 -4.46 -21.14 10.19
C ILE A 7 -5.72 -20.31 10.00
N LYS A 8 -6.21 -19.69 11.09
CA LYS A 8 -7.32 -18.74 11.03
C LYS A 8 -6.86 -17.55 10.18
N SER A 9 -7.24 -17.53 8.92
CA SER A 9 -7.16 -16.33 8.11
C SER A 9 -8.05 -15.28 8.78
N SER A 10 -7.45 -14.26 9.36
CA SER A 10 -8.23 -13.14 9.88
C SER A 10 -8.82 -12.37 8.71
N ARG A 11 -10.14 -12.23 8.68
CA ARG A 11 -10.84 -11.44 7.67
C ARG A 11 -10.48 -9.95 7.73
N ASN A 12 -9.87 -9.52 8.84
CA ASN A 12 -9.57 -8.11 9.09
C ASN A 12 -8.10 -7.74 8.89
N VAL A 13 -7.22 -8.71 8.67
CA VAL A 13 -5.82 -8.47 8.33
C VAL A 13 -5.57 -8.96 6.92
N LEU A 14 -5.47 -8.03 5.99
CA LEU A 14 -5.23 -8.29 4.59
C LEU A 14 -3.72 -8.32 4.34
N SER A 15 -3.15 -9.49 4.27
CA SER A 15 -1.75 -9.72 3.90
C SER A 15 -1.59 -11.14 3.35
N HIS A 16 -0.62 -11.32 2.47
CA HIS A 16 -0.13 -12.64 2.06
C HIS A 16 1.02 -13.14 2.94
N ASP A 17 1.52 -12.29 3.83
CA ASP A 17 2.56 -12.63 4.80
C ASP A 17 1.94 -13.24 6.07
N GLN A 18 2.00 -14.57 6.17
CA GLN A 18 1.44 -15.32 7.30
C GLN A 18 2.12 -14.96 8.63
N TYR A 19 3.41 -14.65 8.62
CA TYR A 19 4.15 -14.27 9.82
C TYR A 19 3.70 -12.89 10.31
N PHE A 20 3.46 -11.96 9.40
CA PHE A 20 2.90 -10.65 9.73
C PHE A 20 1.51 -10.77 10.35
N ILE A 21 0.63 -11.59 9.75
CA ILE A 21 -0.73 -11.83 10.27
C ILE A 21 -0.67 -12.40 11.69
N LEU A 22 0.08 -13.50 11.87
CA LEU A 22 0.19 -14.18 13.17
C LEU A 22 0.82 -13.27 14.22
N GLY A 23 1.90 -12.57 13.88
CA GLY A 23 2.58 -11.65 14.80
C GLY A 23 1.67 -10.51 15.26
N LEU A 24 0.87 -9.94 14.37
CA LEU A 24 -0.05 -8.86 14.70
C LEU A 24 -1.20 -9.36 15.58
N MET A 25 -1.74 -10.56 15.29
CA MET A 25 -2.79 -11.19 16.08
C MET A 25 -2.31 -11.55 17.50
N GLU A 26 -1.09 -12.05 17.64
CA GLU A 26 -0.49 -12.32 18.96
C GLU A 26 -0.20 -11.04 19.74
N LEU A 27 0.25 -9.98 19.04
CA LEU A 27 0.62 -8.72 19.67
C LEU A 27 -0.59 -7.94 20.20
N LEU A 28 -1.67 -7.87 19.44
CA LEU A 28 -2.84 -7.02 19.72
C LEU A 28 -4.08 -7.78 20.17
N GLY A 29 -4.12 -9.08 19.95
CA GLY A 29 -5.28 -9.91 20.17
C GLY A 29 -6.26 -9.93 18.99
N THR A 30 -6.72 -11.12 18.65
CA THR A 30 -7.64 -11.34 17.51
C THR A 30 -8.95 -10.58 17.71
N ASP A 31 -9.56 -10.69 18.89
CA ASP A 31 -10.86 -10.08 19.20
C ASP A 31 -10.80 -8.54 19.10
N PHE A 32 -9.71 -7.94 19.55
CA PHE A 32 -9.49 -6.50 19.46
C PHE A 32 -9.38 -6.04 18.00
N LEU A 33 -8.56 -6.72 17.20
CA LEU A 33 -8.43 -6.40 15.78
C LEU A 33 -9.77 -6.58 15.05
N GLU A 34 -10.47 -7.69 15.33
CA GLU A 34 -11.75 -7.97 14.67
C GLU A 34 -12.85 -6.99 15.08
N ALA A 35 -12.82 -6.44 16.28
CA ALA A 35 -13.81 -5.48 16.72
C ALA A 35 -13.61 -4.07 16.14
N PHE A 36 -12.36 -3.58 16.08
CA PHE A 36 -12.08 -2.16 15.90
C PHE A 36 -11.34 -1.81 14.64
N TYR A 37 -10.55 -2.74 14.07
CA TYR A 37 -9.61 -2.41 13.01
C TYR A 37 -9.75 -3.28 11.77
N GLN A 38 -9.40 -2.68 10.66
CA GLN A 38 -9.07 -3.33 9.42
C GLN A 38 -7.62 -3.01 9.09
N VAL A 39 -6.78 -4.01 8.98
CA VAL A 39 -5.35 -3.85 8.72
C VAL A 39 -5.04 -4.26 7.28
N VAL A 40 -4.30 -3.42 6.59
CA VAL A 40 -3.89 -3.62 5.20
C VAL A 40 -2.38 -3.61 5.09
N ASP A 41 -1.81 -4.68 4.57
CA ASP A 41 -0.40 -4.76 4.23
C ASP A 41 -0.18 -4.30 2.79
N LEU A 42 0.34 -3.09 2.62
CA LEU A 42 0.51 -2.44 1.32
C LEU A 42 1.65 -3.03 0.48
N ASP A 43 2.53 -3.82 1.08
CA ASP A 43 3.61 -4.47 0.33
C ASP A 43 3.12 -5.67 -0.48
N PHE A 44 2.04 -6.31 -0.04
CA PHE A 44 1.53 -7.57 -0.61
C PHE A 44 0.17 -7.45 -1.25
N ASN A 45 -0.65 -6.48 -0.86
CA ASN A 45 -2.01 -6.40 -1.35
C ASN A 45 -2.16 -5.52 -2.58
N ASP A 46 -3.03 -5.97 -3.47
CA ASP A 46 -3.56 -5.12 -4.51
C ASP A 46 -4.57 -4.14 -3.86
N ILE A 47 -4.43 -2.87 -4.20
CA ILE A 47 -5.33 -1.79 -3.78
C ILE A 47 -6.80 -2.12 -4.07
N ASN A 48 -7.05 -2.92 -5.10
CA ASN A 48 -8.41 -3.28 -5.50
C ASN A 48 -9.06 -4.29 -4.55
N GLU A 49 -8.29 -5.19 -3.92
CA GLU A 49 -8.81 -6.12 -2.91
C GLU A 49 -9.35 -5.38 -1.67
N CYS A 50 -8.87 -4.17 -1.44
CA CYS A 50 -9.31 -3.34 -0.32
C CYS A 50 -10.56 -2.51 -0.63
N ARG A 51 -10.89 -2.26 -1.91
CA ARG A 51 -12.07 -1.49 -2.30
C ARG A 51 -13.38 -2.25 -2.17
N ASP A 52 -13.33 -3.57 -2.29
CA ASP A 52 -14.50 -4.44 -2.21
C ASP A 52 -14.90 -4.80 -0.77
N LEU A 53 -14.15 -4.25 0.21
CA LEU A 53 -14.51 -4.47 1.61
C LEU A 53 -15.71 -3.62 1.96
N PRO A 54 -16.73 -4.22 2.59
CA PRO A 54 -17.92 -3.48 3.00
C PRO A 54 -17.49 -2.32 3.89
N ALA A 55 -18.08 -1.14 3.69
CA ALA A 55 -17.89 0.04 4.52
C ALA A 55 -18.15 -0.33 5.99
N SER A 56 -17.13 -0.88 6.62
CA SER A 56 -17.18 -1.30 8.01
C SER A 56 -16.94 -0.05 8.85
N ARG A 57 -17.60 0.05 9.99
CA ARG A 57 -17.35 1.10 10.99
C ARG A 57 -15.94 1.00 11.61
N LYS A 58 -15.08 0.12 11.08
CA LYS A 58 -13.74 -0.14 11.60
C LYS A 58 -12.75 0.87 11.07
N LYS A 59 -11.82 1.26 11.91
CA LYS A 59 -10.71 2.13 11.52
C LYS A 59 -9.74 1.34 10.63
N THR A 60 -9.47 1.83 9.43
CA THR A 60 -8.48 1.23 8.53
C THR A 60 -7.09 1.71 8.89
N VAL A 61 -6.15 0.77 9.02
CA VAL A 61 -4.73 1.02 9.28
C VAL A 61 -3.92 0.27 8.24
N ALA A 62 -2.96 0.94 7.63
CA ALA A 62 -2.08 0.33 6.65
C ALA A 62 -0.65 0.16 7.19
N PHE A 63 0.05 -0.85 6.71
CA PHE A 63 1.46 -1.06 6.95
C PHE A 63 2.24 -0.99 5.63
N ALA A 64 3.39 -0.31 5.64
CA ALA A 64 4.26 -0.19 4.50
C ALA A 64 5.73 -0.39 4.89
N SER A 65 6.52 -1.07 4.07
CA SER A 65 7.98 -1.17 4.24
C SER A 65 8.76 -0.29 3.25
N SER A 66 8.08 0.26 2.25
CA SER A 66 8.69 1.03 1.16
C SER A 66 7.90 2.27 0.80
N ASP A 67 8.59 3.28 0.24
CA ASP A 67 7.94 4.50 -0.26
C ASP A 67 6.91 4.18 -1.35
N LEU A 68 7.13 3.12 -2.13
CA LEU A 68 6.17 2.67 -3.12
C LEU A 68 4.86 2.22 -2.47
N ALA A 69 4.95 1.37 -1.43
CA ALA A 69 3.79 0.93 -0.68
C ALA A 69 3.07 2.12 -0.02
N TYR A 70 3.84 3.04 0.57
CA TYR A 70 3.31 4.26 1.16
C TYR A 70 2.55 5.12 0.14
N TYR A 71 3.16 5.42 -1.02
CA TYR A 71 2.48 6.21 -2.05
C TYR A 71 1.24 5.51 -2.63
N ASN A 72 1.18 4.18 -2.55
CA ASN A 72 -0.04 3.45 -2.87
C ASN A 72 -1.17 3.75 -1.88
N SER A 73 -0.87 4.08 -0.61
CA SER A 73 -1.87 4.44 0.40
C SER A 73 -2.49 5.82 0.19
N GLU A 74 -1.81 6.74 -0.51
CA GLU A 74 -2.38 8.07 -0.85
C GLU A 74 -3.67 7.99 -1.68
N LEU A 75 -4.03 6.80 -2.16
CA LEU A 75 -5.32 6.54 -2.81
C LEU A 75 -6.46 6.32 -1.82
N TYR A 76 -6.15 6.15 -0.54
CA TYR A 76 -7.13 6.04 0.55
C TYR A 76 -7.10 7.32 1.36
N GLU A 77 -8.20 8.06 1.32
CA GLU A 77 -8.40 9.19 2.21
C GLU A 77 -8.45 8.68 3.67
N GLU A 78 -7.74 9.37 4.56
CA GLU A 78 -7.76 9.12 6.02
C GLU A 78 -7.19 7.78 6.53
N VAL A 79 -6.30 7.12 5.79
CA VAL A 79 -5.63 5.90 6.27
C VAL A 79 -4.32 6.25 6.99
N ALA A 80 -4.20 5.86 8.26
CA ALA A 80 -2.94 5.94 8.97
C ALA A 80 -1.97 4.85 8.47
N VAL A 81 -0.76 5.24 8.09
CA VAL A 81 0.26 4.32 7.60
C VAL A 81 1.35 4.12 8.64
N LEU A 82 1.57 2.88 9.03
CA LEU A 82 2.65 2.46 9.93
C LEU A 82 3.81 1.86 9.15
N ASP A 83 5.03 2.11 9.65
CA ASP A 83 6.21 1.43 9.14
C ASP A 83 6.24 -0.01 9.65
N LYS A 84 6.34 -0.99 8.74
CA LYS A 84 6.46 -2.42 9.09
C LYS A 84 7.70 -2.72 9.92
N THR A 85 8.72 -1.87 9.87
CA THR A 85 9.96 -2.01 10.65
C THR A 85 9.89 -1.36 12.03
N SER A 86 8.73 -0.77 12.39
CA SER A 86 8.51 -0.18 13.71
C SER A 86 8.70 -1.20 14.82
N SER A 87 9.18 -0.73 15.97
CA SER A 87 9.27 -1.55 17.16
C SER A 87 7.89 -1.97 17.66
N LEU A 88 7.81 -3.11 18.35
CA LEU A 88 6.56 -3.59 18.96
C LEU A 88 5.95 -2.53 19.88
N LYS A 89 6.78 -1.78 20.60
CA LYS A 89 6.33 -0.70 21.49
C LYS A 89 5.63 0.42 20.73
N GLU A 90 6.15 0.82 19.57
CA GLU A 90 5.52 1.84 18.72
C GLU A 90 4.19 1.36 18.16
N ILE A 91 4.14 0.11 17.69
CA ILE A 91 2.91 -0.51 17.19
C ILE A 91 1.85 -0.54 18.30
N ILE A 92 2.18 -1.08 19.47
CA ILE A 92 1.26 -1.11 20.62
C ILE A 92 0.79 0.31 20.99
N SER A 93 1.72 1.27 21.07
CA SER A 93 1.38 2.66 21.39
C SER A 93 0.42 3.29 20.40
N PHE A 94 0.55 2.96 19.12
CA PHE A 94 -0.37 3.45 18.08
C PHE A 94 -1.78 2.92 18.32
N PHE A 95 -1.93 1.61 18.52
CA PHE A 95 -3.25 0.99 18.71
C PHE A 95 -3.89 1.29 20.07
N ALA A 96 -3.07 1.65 21.07
CA ALA A 96 -3.56 2.04 22.40
C ALA A 96 -4.05 3.49 22.48
N ARG A 97 -3.76 4.33 21.50
CA ARG A 97 -4.14 5.74 21.46
C ARG A 97 -5.11 5.99 20.31
N GLU A 98 -6.21 6.65 20.58
CA GLU A 98 -7.08 7.17 19.53
C GLU A 98 -6.37 8.33 18.81
N ASP A 99 -6.63 8.45 17.50
CA ASP A 99 -6.16 9.57 16.65
C ASP A 99 -4.63 9.77 16.54
N THR A 100 -3.87 8.71 16.71
CA THR A 100 -2.43 8.77 16.46
C THR A 100 -2.17 8.78 14.94
N PRO A 101 -1.41 9.73 14.40
CA PRO A 101 -1.00 9.69 13.00
C PRO A 101 -0.08 8.50 12.73
N GLY A 102 -0.08 8.01 11.50
CA GLY A 102 0.87 6.99 11.08
C GLY A 102 2.32 7.46 11.25
N ASN A 103 3.23 6.52 11.45
CA ASN A 103 4.64 6.80 11.72
C ASN A 103 5.56 6.48 10.53
N TYR A 104 5.00 6.17 9.36
CA TYR A 104 5.82 5.93 8.19
C TYR A 104 6.55 7.19 7.74
N HIS A 105 7.87 7.10 7.62
CA HIS A 105 8.71 8.20 7.16
C HIS A 105 9.14 7.98 5.71
N ILE A 106 8.70 8.87 4.82
CA ILE A 106 9.07 8.84 3.41
C ILE A 106 10.57 9.07 3.26
N LYS A 107 11.27 8.14 2.60
CA LYS A 107 12.71 8.25 2.30
C LYS A 107 12.98 9.20 1.14
N PHE A 108 12.12 9.17 0.10
CA PHE A 108 12.26 9.99 -1.10
C PHE A 108 10.96 10.70 -1.44
N ASN A 109 10.93 12.00 -1.22
CA ASN A 109 9.79 12.83 -1.60
C ASN A 109 9.63 12.89 -3.12
N LEU A 110 8.44 12.59 -3.59
CA LEU A 110 8.06 12.81 -4.98
C LEU A 110 7.69 14.28 -5.20
N THR A 111 8.21 14.86 -6.26
CA THR A 111 7.79 16.19 -6.71
C THR A 111 6.33 16.15 -7.18
N HIS A 112 5.69 17.31 -7.25
CA HIS A 112 4.32 17.41 -7.76
C HIS A 112 4.17 16.76 -9.17
N ARG A 113 5.14 16.97 -10.05
CA ARG A 113 5.16 16.38 -11.40
C ARG A 113 5.32 14.85 -11.37
N GLU A 114 6.14 14.34 -10.47
CA GLU A 114 6.31 12.89 -10.30
C GLU A 114 5.03 12.24 -9.74
N LYS A 115 4.34 12.90 -8.80
CA LYS A 115 3.03 12.45 -8.30
C LYS A 115 1.97 12.46 -9.41
N GLN A 116 1.88 13.52 -10.21
CA GLN A 116 0.98 13.57 -11.36
C GLN A 116 1.25 12.42 -12.33
N MET A 117 2.52 12.19 -12.67
CA MET A 117 2.92 11.09 -13.56
C MET A 117 2.57 9.72 -12.94
N LEU A 118 2.85 9.50 -11.66
CA LEU A 118 2.54 8.27 -10.96
C LEU A 118 1.03 7.96 -11.05
N ASN A 119 0.19 8.95 -10.85
CA ASN A 119 -1.27 8.80 -10.95
C ASN A 119 -1.73 8.45 -12.37
N LEU A 120 -1.15 9.06 -13.39
CA LEU A 120 -1.47 8.75 -14.79
C LEU A 120 -1.01 7.33 -15.18
N LEU A 121 0.17 6.92 -14.72
CA LEU A 121 0.68 5.56 -14.90
C LEU A 121 -0.23 4.51 -14.25
N ARG A 122 -0.75 4.79 -13.05
CA ARG A 122 -1.72 3.91 -12.36
C ARG A 122 -3.02 3.76 -13.14
N LYS A 123 -3.46 4.82 -13.81
CA LYS A 123 -4.64 4.78 -14.71
C LYS A 123 -4.35 4.02 -16.02
N GLY A 124 -3.13 3.53 -16.21
CA GLY A 124 -2.72 2.79 -17.41
C GLY A 124 -2.52 3.65 -18.65
N GLU A 125 -2.34 4.96 -18.47
CA GLU A 125 -2.09 5.89 -19.57
C GLU A 125 -0.79 5.56 -20.29
N SER A 126 -0.78 5.71 -21.61
CA SER A 126 0.43 5.53 -22.41
C SER A 126 1.42 6.68 -22.20
N ASN A 127 2.71 6.44 -22.48
CA ASN A 127 3.71 7.52 -22.40
C ASN A 127 3.37 8.70 -23.31
N LYS A 128 2.72 8.46 -24.47
CA LYS A 128 2.30 9.50 -25.40
C LYS A 128 1.18 10.36 -24.79
N ASP A 129 0.18 9.70 -24.19
CA ASP A 129 -0.95 10.39 -23.56
C ASP A 129 -0.49 11.19 -22.33
N ILE A 130 0.42 10.61 -21.52
CA ILE A 130 1.00 11.31 -20.38
C ILE A 130 1.79 12.55 -20.85
N ALA A 131 2.61 12.41 -21.91
CA ALA A 131 3.36 13.53 -22.46
C ALA A 131 2.43 14.67 -22.92
N LEU A 132 1.34 14.32 -23.59
CA LEU A 132 0.34 15.28 -24.06
C LEU A 132 -0.36 15.96 -22.86
N LYS A 133 -0.85 15.18 -21.89
CA LYS A 133 -1.56 15.70 -20.70
C LYS A 133 -0.68 16.59 -19.81
N LEU A 134 0.61 16.28 -19.72
CA LEU A 134 1.55 17.04 -18.90
C LEU A 134 2.25 18.17 -19.67
N GLY A 135 2.06 18.27 -20.99
CA GLY A 135 2.70 19.29 -21.84
C GLY A 135 4.22 19.13 -21.92
N ILE A 136 4.74 17.90 -21.92
CA ILE A 136 6.18 17.61 -21.95
C ILE A 136 6.53 16.62 -23.06
N THR A 137 7.83 16.52 -23.40
CA THR A 137 8.28 15.61 -24.45
C THR A 137 8.34 14.16 -23.97
N LEU A 138 8.29 13.20 -24.91
CA LEU A 138 8.51 11.78 -24.61
C LEU A 138 9.86 11.53 -23.94
N LYS A 139 10.91 12.24 -24.35
CA LYS A 139 12.24 12.16 -23.72
C LYS A 139 12.16 12.53 -22.24
N THR A 140 11.43 13.59 -21.91
CA THR A 140 11.21 14.04 -20.53
C THR A 140 10.42 13.01 -19.74
N ILE A 141 9.41 12.34 -20.34
CA ILE A 141 8.68 11.24 -19.71
C ILE A 141 9.62 10.11 -19.30
N TYR A 142 10.51 9.67 -20.18
CA TYR A 142 11.46 8.60 -19.85
C TYR A 142 12.40 8.98 -18.71
N SER A 143 12.84 10.23 -18.65
CA SER A 143 13.67 10.74 -17.55
C SER A 143 12.90 10.76 -16.23
N HIS A 144 11.67 11.24 -16.21
CA HIS A 144 10.83 11.22 -15.02
C HIS A 144 10.49 9.79 -14.55
N ARG A 145 10.21 8.86 -15.48
CA ARG A 145 9.98 7.45 -15.13
C ARG A 145 11.21 6.82 -14.49
N ARG A 146 12.40 7.12 -15.01
CA ARG A 146 13.65 6.63 -14.41
C ARG A 146 13.82 7.16 -12.99
N ASN A 147 13.58 8.45 -12.78
CA ASN A 147 13.66 9.06 -11.45
C ASN A 147 12.63 8.47 -10.48
N LEU A 148 11.40 8.26 -10.94
CA LEU A 148 10.36 7.58 -10.17
C LEU A 148 10.79 6.18 -9.76
N MET A 149 11.31 5.38 -10.70
CA MET A 149 11.81 4.03 -10.40
C MET A 149 12.89 4.05 -9.32
N MET A 150 13.85 4.96 -9.43
CA MET A 150 14.91 5.09 -8.42
C MET A 150 14.35 5.51 -7.05
N LYS A 151 13.48 6.51 -7.00
CA LYS A 151 12.88 7.00 -5.75
C LYS A 151 11.96 5.97 -5.08
N LEU A 152 11.25 5.18 -5.87
CA LEU A 152 10.34 4.16 -5.38
C LEU A 152 11.03 2.81 -5.11
N GLY A 153 12.36 2.74 -5.28
CA GLY A 153 13.11 1.51 -5.04
C GLY A 153 12.82 0.37 -6.04
N CYS A 154 12.34 0.72 -7.25
CA CYS A 154 12.07 -0.27 -8.28
C CYS A 154 13.36 -0.65 -9.02
N GLU A 155 13.84 -1.86 -8.84
CA GLU A 155 15.10 -2.34 -9.43
C GLU A 155 15.08 -2.38 -10.96
N ASN A 156 13.91 -2.62 -11.56
CA ASN A 156 13.79 -2.75 -13.00
C ASN A 156 12.43 -2.30 -13.54
N ARG A 157 12.36 -2.12 -14.87
CA ARG A 157 11.13 -1.71 -15.57
C ARG A 157 9.99 -2.70 -15.43
N ILE A 158 10.29 -3.99 -15.30
CA ILE A 158 9.28 -5.04 -15.18
C ILE A 158 8.58 -4.92 -13.83
N MET A 159 9.35 -4.77 -12.75
CA MET A 159 8.82 -4.52 -11.42
C MET A 159 7.93 -3.27 -11.40
N PHE A 160 8.46 -2.15 -11.93
CA PHE A 160 7.71 -0.90 -12.04
C PHE A 160 6.42 -1.05 -12.87
N HIS A 161 6.45 -1.84 -13.94
CA HIS A 161 5.28 -2.04 -14.80
C HIS A 161 4.24 -2.99 -14.18
N LYS A 162 4.69 -4.03 -13.48
CA LYS A 162 3.79 -4.94 -12.77
C LYS A 162 2.93 -4.23 -11.73
N LEU A 163 3.46 -3.18 -11.08
CA LEU A 163 2.72 -2.37 -10.11
C LEU A 163 1.51 -1.66 -10.71
N PHE A 164 1.55 -1.37 -12.02
CA PHE A 164 0.47 -0.66 -12.71
C PHE A 164 -0.41 -1.57 -13.56
N LEU A 165 0.09 -2.75 -13.97
CA LEU A 165 -0.69 -3.70 -14.79
C LEU A 165 -1.78 -4.41 -13.98
N LYS A 166 -1.57 -4.67 -12.70
CA LYS A 166 -2.58 -5.26 -11.85
C LYS A 166 -3.87 -4.43 -11.81
N ASN A 167 -3.76 -3.11 -11.97
CA ASN A 167 -4.91 -2.21 -11.99
C ASN A 167 -5.70 -2.22 -13.32
N ARG A 168 -5.17 -2.82 -14.40
CA ARG A 168 -5.84 -2.83 -15.71
C ARG A 168 -6.89 -3.93 -15.88
N LEU A 169 -6.78 -5.02 -15.14
CA LEU A 169 -7.65 -6.19 -15.34
C LEU A 169 -9.07 -6.00 -14.78
N ILE A 170 -9.33 -4.93 -14.05
CA ILE A 170 -10.61 -4.71 -13.35
C ILE A 170 -11.47 -3.60 -14.01
N THR A 171 -10.91 -2.83 -14.95
CA THR A 171 -11.67 -1.77 -15.66
C THR A 171 -12.28 -2.22 -16.98
N SER A 172 -12.21 -3.50 -17.32
CA SER A 172 -12.78 -4.08 -18.58
C SER A 172 -13.78 -5.21 -18.32
N ALA A 173 -14.65 -5.02 -17.34
CA ALA A 173 -15.85 -5.86 -17.17
C ALA A 173 -17.09 -4.97 -17.05
#